data_d57bbd3ea4f55366a3247c33a95d18e8
#
_entry.id   d57bbd3ea4f55366a3247c33a95d18e8
#
_cell.length_a   1.000
_cell.length_b   1.000
_cell.length_c   1.000
_cell.angle_alpha   90.00
_cell.angle_beta   90.00
_cell.angle_gamma   90.00
#
_symmetry.space_group_name_H-M   'P 1'
#
loop_
_entity.id
_entity.type
_entity.pdbx_description
1 polymer ?
#
loop_
_entity_poly.entity_id
_entity_poly.type
_entity_poly.pdbx_seq_one_letter_code
_entity_poly.pdbx_strand_id
1 'polypeptide(L)'
;MDLTQLDVFVAVAEEGSVTAAADRLHRVPSNISTRIKQLEDELGTQLFHREKLRLHISDPGKTFLGYAKRILALSEEAKQSVSGHHPNGIFTLGSIESCAAVRIPPVLTRYHQAYPEVELDLSTGPSGDMIDGIMSGQFSAAFVDGPPKHPEIEGVPVFDEEMVLISALNHPPVTRAREISGSTIYAFRANCAYRRLFENWFAQDDAAPGKIYEMESYHGIVACVTAGSGLALIPASMLDAMPGKSGVKAYPLSRQAGKIKIWLMWRRGMAAANLKAMVTLLEAMHAE
;
A
#
# COMPACT_ATOMS: atom_id res chain seq x y z
N MET A 1 15.12 -25.68 10.20
CA MET A 1 14.84 -24.26 9.89
C MET A 1 14.55 -23.54 11.20
N ASP A 2 15.26 -22.44 11.50
CA ASP A 2 15.05 -21.61 12.67
C ASP A 2 14.87 -20.11 12.29
N LEU A 3 14.37 -19.28 13.22
CA LEU A 3 14.11 -17.87 12.96
C LEU A 3 15.39 -17.09 12.57
N THR A 4 16.54 -17.50 13.11
CA THR A 4 17.81 -16.86 12.74
C THR A 4 18.22 -17.14 11.30
N GLN A 5 17.94 -18.35 10.80
CA GLN A 5 18.18 -18.68 9.39
C GLN A 5 17.25 -17.87 8.47
N LEU A 6 15.99 -17.68 8.87
CA LEU A 6 15.04 -16.84 8.12
C LEU A 6 15.47 -15.37 8.11
N ASP A 7 15.90 -14.82 9.24
CA ASP A 7 16.41 -13.45 9.35
C ASP A 7 17.64 -13.22 8.46
N VAL A 8 18.60 -14.14 8.51
CA VAL A 8 19.77 -14.12 7.63
C VAL A 8 19.38 -14.20 6.15
N PHE A 9 18.42 -15.07 5.80
CA PHE A 9 17.96 -15.21 4.42
C PHE A 9 17.31 -13.93 3.92
N VAL A 10 16.41 -13.33 4.72
CA VAL A 10 15.74 -12.06 4.38
C VAL A 10 16.77 -10.95 4.19
N ALA A 11 17.71 -10.79 5.14
CA ALA A 11 18.75 -9.78 5.03
C ALA A 11 19.60 -9.94 3.75
N VAL A 12 20.00 -11.16 3.40
CA VAL A 12 20.76 -11.41 2.15
C VAL A 12 19.93 -11.13 0.90
N ALA A 13 18.64 -11.45 0.93
CA ALA A 13 17.74 -11.20 -0.20
C ALA A 13 17.51 -9.70 -0.44
N GLU A 14 17.43 -8.90 0.61
CA GLU A 14 17.21 -7.45 0.55
C GLU A 14 18.51 -6.69 0.17
N GLU A 15 19.63 -7.06 0.77
CA GLU A 15 20.92 -6.42 0.50
C GLU A 15 21.56 -6.87 -0.84
N GLY A 16 21.15 -8.01 -1.39
CA GLY A 16 21.78 -8.60 -2.59
C GLY A 16 23.26 -8.97 -2.39
N SER A 17 23.75 -8.99 -1.13
CA SER A 17 25.14 -9.19 -0.77
C SER A 17 25.27 -9.84 0.61
N VAL A 18 26.08 -10.91 0.68
CA VAL A 18 26.42 -11.58 1.93
C VAL A 18 27.18 -10.64 2.89
N THR A 19 28.05 -9.79 2.36
CA THR A 19 28.84 -8.86 3.17
C THR A 19 27.95 -7.77 3.76
N ALA A 20 27.09 -7.14 2.96
CA ALA A 20 26.16 -6.12 3.43
C ALA A 20 25.16 -6.69 4.46
N ALA A 21 24.64 -7.90 4.22
CA ALA A 21 23.79 -8.59 5.20
C ALA A 21 24.54 -8.89 6.51
N ALA A 22 25.82 -9.24 6.44
CA ALA A 22 26.64 -9.48 7.61
C ALA A 22 26.84 -8.20 8.44
N ASP A 23 27.12 -7.07 7.77
CA ASP A 23 27.23 -5.76 8.42
C ASP A 23 25.91 -5.35 9.08
N ARG A 24 24.78 -5.48 8.37
CA ARG A 24 23.43 -5.19 8.89
C ARG A 24 23.10 -6.02 10.13
N LEU A 25 23.45 -7.31 10.13
CA LEU A 25 23.15 -8.24 11.22
C LEU A 25 24.25 -8.29 12.30
N HIS A 26 25.29 -7.47 12.18
CA HIS A 26 26.46 -7.48 13.09
C HIS A 26 27.09 -8.87 13.24
N ARG A 27 27.27 -9.57 12.09
CA ARG A 27 27.83 -10.93 12.01
C ARG A 27 29.01 -10.96 11.03
N VAL A 28 29.73 -12.08 11.02
CA VAL A 28 30.79 -12.30 10.04
C VAL A 28 30.22 -12.97 8.77
N PRO A 29 30.72 -12.61 7.56
CA PRO A 29 30.20 -13.14 6.28
C PRO A 29 30.20 -14.68 6.17
N SER A 30 31.18 -15.36 6.80
CA SER A 30 31.22 -16.82 6.83
C SER A 30 30.04 -17.43 7.59
N ASN A 31 29.58 -16.80 8.66
CA ASN A 31 28.40 -17.25 9.41
C ASN A 31 27.13 -17.12 8.56
N ILE A 32 26.95 -15.97 7.87
CA ILE A 32 25.85 -15.76 6.93
C ILE A 32 25.82 -16.84 5.85
N SER A 33 26.96 -17.08 5.18
CA SER A 33 27.07 -18.09 4.13
C SER A 33 26.75 -19.49 4.63
N THR A 34 27.22 -19.85 5.82
CA THR A 34 26.96 -21.17 6.43
C THR A 34 25.47 -21.35 6.72
N ARG A 35 24.80 -20.32 7.25
CA ARG A 35 23.36 -20.39 7.56
C ARG A 35 22.48 -20.45 6.33
N ILE A 36 22.83 -19.71 5.27
CA ILE A 36 22.14 -19.82 3.97
C ILE A 36 22.29 -21.24 3.42
N LYS A 37 23.51 -21.79 3.40
CA LYS A 37 23.73 -23.15 2.92
C LYS A 37 22.94 -24.19 3.72
N GLN A 38 22.95 -24.10 5.06
CA GLN A 38 22.15 -24.98 5.91
C GLN A 38 20.65 -24.91 5.60
N LEU A 39 20.13 -23.71 5.37
CA LEU A 39 18.74 -23.50 4.99
C LEU A 39 18.43 -24.11 3.62
N GLU A 40 19.30 -23.91 2.62
CA GLU A 40 19.16 -24.49 1.29
C GLU A 40 19.25 -26.03 1.31
N ASP A 41 20.18 -26.56 2.09
CA ASP A 41 20.32 -28.02 2.29
C ASP A 41 19.06 -28.63 2.93
N GLU A 42 18.46 -27.96 3.93
CA GLU A 42 17.23 -28.41 4.59
C GLU A 42 16.01 -28.32 3.66
N LEU A 43 15.91 -27.27 2.85
CA LEU A 43 14.80 -27.08 1.90
C LEU A 43 14.99 -27.92 0.61
N GLY A 44 16.16 -28.46 0.38
CA GLY A 44 16.50 -29.23 -0.80
C GLY A 44 16.52 -28.40 -2.10
N THR A 45 16.67 -27.07 -1.98
CA THR A 45 16.67 -26.16 -3.14
C THR A 45 17.55 -24.95 -2.89
N GLN A 46 18.10 -24.39 -3.96
CA GLN A 46 18.90 -23.17 -3.88
C GLN A 46 18.00 -21.95 -3.88
N LEU A 47 18.16 -21.09 -2.89
CA LEU A 47 17.45 -19.83 -2.73
C LEU A 47 18.16 -18.67 -3.43
N PHE A 48 19.47 -18.84 -3.68
CA PHE A 48 20.30 -17.87 -4.39
C PHE A 48 21.11 -18.55 -5.49
N HIS A 49 21.44 -17.79 -6.54
CA HIS A 49 22.41 -18.17 -7.55
C HIS A 49 23.40 -17.02 -7.77
N ARG A 50 24.58 -17.35 -8.27
CA ARG A 50 25.59 -16.35 -8.62
C ARG A 50 25.64 -16.16 -10.13
N GLU A 51 25.47 -14.92 -10.55
CA GLU A 51 25.64 -14.52 -11.93
C GLU A 51 26.66 -13.38 -12.00
N LYS A 52 27.74 -13.54 -12.79
CA LYS A 52 28.78 -12.52 -12.98
C LYS A 52 29.27 -11.90 -11.65
N LEU A 53 29.57 -12.74 -10.66
CA LEU A 53 30.02 -12.34 -9.30
C LEU A 53 29.00 -11.65 -8.42
N ARG A 54 27.75 -11.49 -8.86
CA ARG A 54 26.65 -10.96 -8.05
C ARG A 54 25.76 -12.08 -7.54
N LEU A 55 25.23 -11.90 -6.35
CA LEU A 55 24.25 -12.79 -5.75
C LEU A 55 22.87 -12.36 -6.20
N HIS A 56 22.10 -13.30 -6.74
CA HIS A 56 20.72 -13.07 -7.15
C HIS A 56 19.80 -14.08 -6.47
N ILE A 57 18.64 -13.62 -6.05
CA ILE A 57 17.60 -14.49 -5.50
C ILE A 57 17.00 -15.35 -6.61
N SER A 58 16.89 -16.67 -6.38
CA SER A 58 16.25 -17.61 -7.31
C SER A 58 14.72 -17.48 -7.29
N ASP A 59 14.02 -18.09 -8.25
CA ASP A 59 12.56 -18.10 -8.24
C ASP A 59 11.96 -18.83 -7.01
N PRO A 60 12.49 -20.01 -6.59
CA PRO A 60 12.15 -20.57 -5.27
C PRO A 60 12.47 -19.63 -4.13
N GLY A 61 13.60 -18.90 -4.18
CA GLY A 61 13.97 -17.91 -3.17
C GLY A 61 12.97 -16.76 -3.08
N LYS A 62 12.51 -16.22 -4.22
CA LYS A 62 11.45 -15.17 -4.22
C LYS A 62 10.15 -15.65 -3.55
N THR A 63 9.73 -16.86 -3.88
CA THR A 63 8.56 -17.48 -3.26
C THR A 63 8.76 -17.64 -1.76
N PHE A 64 9.93 -18.18 -1.37
CA PHE A 64 10.25 -18.43 0.03
C PHE A 64 10.43 -17.12 0.83
N LEU A 65 10.88 -16.02 0.21
CA LEU A 65 11.04 -14.72 0.85
C LEU A 65 9.73 -14.20 1.45
N GLY A 66 8.63 -14.37 0.73
CA GLY A 66 7.29 -14.03 1.25
C GLY A 66 6.93 -14.84 2.51
N TYR A 67 7.21 -16.14 2.51
CA TYR A 67 6.97 -16.98 3.69
C TYR A 67 7.90 -16.66 4.85
N ALA A 68 9.18 -16.43 4.59
CA ALA A 68 10.18 -16.09 5.62
C ALA A 68 9.79 -14.80 6.35
N LYS A 69 9.44 -13.75 5.61
CA LYS A 69 8.96 -12.49 6.18
C LYS A 69 7.71 -12.68 7.05
N ARG A 70 6.75 -13.48 6.59
CA ARG A 70 5.53 -13.79 7.35
C ARG A 70 5.81 -14.52 8.65
N ILE A 71 6.69 -15.51 8.64
CA ILE A 71 7.06 -16.27 9.85
C ILE A 71 7.74 -15.36 10.86
N LEU A 72 8.67 -14.51 10.42
CA LEU A 72 9.35 -13.53 11.27
C LEU A 72 8.36 -12.53 11.86
N ALA A 73 7.47 -11.96 11.05
CA ALA A 73 6.44 -11.03 11.51
C ALA A 73 5.49 -11.68 12.53
N LEU A 74 5.02 -12.90 12.26
CA LEU A 74 4.14 -13.64 13.18
C LEU A 74 4.86 -13.97 14.49
N SER A 75 6.16 -14.31 14.43
CA SER A 75 6.95 -14.57 15.64
C SER A 75 7.10 -13.30 16.49
N GLU A 76 7.28 -12.14 15.88
CA GLU A 76 7.37 -10.87 16.59
C GLU A 76 6.02 -10.46 17.18
N GLU A 77 4.94 -10.62 16.41
CA GLU A 77 3.58 -10.39 16.90
C GLU A 77 3.25 -11.29 18.11
N ALA A 78 3.63 -12.58 18.05
CA ALA A 78 3.43 -13.49 19.16
C ALA A 78 4.18 -13.04 20.43
N LYS A 79 5.42 -12.55 20.30
CA LYS A 79 6.16 -11.97 21.43
C LYS A 79 5.47 -10.74 22.01
N GLN A 80 5.04 -9.81 21.13
CA GLN A 80 4.35 -8.59 21.53
C GLN A 80 3.01 -8.87 22.21
N SER A 81 2.30 -9.93 21.79
CA SER A 81 1.00 -10.31 22.38
C SER A 81 1.09 -10.73 23.85
N VAL A 82 2.26 -11.20 24.30
CA VAL A 82 2.49 -11.70 25.67
C VAL A 82 3.39 -10.77 26.52
N SER A 83 4.15 -9.86 25.88
CA SER A 83 5.11 -8.99 26.58
C SER A 83 4.52 -7.71 27.15
N GLY A 84 3.20 -7.53 27.09
CA GLY A 84 2.50 -6.36 27.63
C GLY A 84 2.00 -5.41 26.55
N HIS A 85 1.07 -4.54 26.93
CA HIS A 85 0.26 -3.74 26.01
C HIS A 85 0.99 -2.49 25.46
N HIS A 86 2.32 -2.41 25.57
CA HIS A 86 3.07 -1.25 25.08
C HIS A 86 3.46 -1.41 23.63
N PRO A 87 3.04 -0.48 22.74
CA PRO A 87 3.49 -0.43 21.36
C PRO A 87 5.01 -0.29 21.25
N ASN A 88 5.67 -1.18 20.52
CA ASN A 88 7.12 -1.16 20.25
C ASN A 88 7.48 -1.96 19.00
N GLY A 89 8.74 -1.92 18.57
CA GLY A 89 9.25 -2.67 17.43
C GLY A 89 8.72 -2.14 16.09
N ILE A 90 8.79 -2.96 15.04
CA ILE A 90 8.41 -2.55 13.67
C ILE A 90 6.89 -2.69 13.48
N PHE A 91 6.26 -1.65 12.98
CA PHE A 91 4.86 -1.65 12.57
C PHE A 91 4.77 -1.40 11.08
N THR A 92 4.56 -2.47 10.30
CA THR A 92 4.46 -2.44 8.84
C THR A 92 3.07 -2.03 8.41
N LEU A 93 2.98 -0.94 7.63
CA LEU A 93 1.73 -0.38 7.13
C LEU A 93 1.72 -0.36 5.61
N GLY A 94 0.61 -0.79 5.03
CA GLY A 94 0.29 -0.54 3.63
C GLY A 94 -0.64 0.67 3.48
N SER A 95 -0.62 1.33 2.34
CA SER A 95 -1.59 2.37 2.02
C SER A 95 -1.80 2.56 0.53
N ILE A 96 -3.01 2.93 0.15
CA ILE A 96 -3.22 3.51 -1.18
C ILE A 96 -2.53 4.88 -1.24
N GLU A 97 -2.00 5.23 -2.42
CA GLU A 97 -1.14 6.41 -2.59
C GLU A 97 -1.81 7.72 -2.15
N SER A 98 -3.06 7.96 -2.53
CA SER A 98 -3.76 9.19 -2.17
C SER A 98 -3.93 9.36 -0.66
N CYS A 99 -4.17 8.27 0.07
CA CYS A 99 -4.27 8.29 1.51
C CYS A 99 -2.90 8.56 2.16
N ALA A 100 -1.85 7.90 1.67
CA ALA A 100 -0.49 8.10 2.15
C ALA A 100 0.00 9.54 1.93
N ALA A 101 -0.38 10.16 0.81
CA ALA A 101 0.04 11.52 0.48
C ALA A 101 -0.64 12.61 1.32
N VAL A 102 -1.92 12.40 1.70
CA VAL A 102 -2.75 13.51 2.26
C VAL A 102 -3.23 13.21 3.68
N ARG A 103 -3.72 11.99 3.94
CA ARG A 103 -4.41 11.66 5.20
C ARG A 103 -3.47 11.12 6.27
N ILE A 104 -2.50 10.31 5.87
CA ILE A 104 -1.62 9.60 6.80
C ILE A 104 -0.55 10.48 7.46
N PRO A 105 0.08 11.48 6.83
CA PRO A 105 1.18 12.22 7.47
C PRO A 105 0.85 12.81 8.84
N PRO A 106 -0.31 13.44 9.08
CA PRO A 106 -0.68 13.90 10.42
C PRO A 106 -0.85 12.75 11.42
N VAL A 107 -1.36 11.60 10.97
CA VAL A 107 -1.53 10.40 11.81
C VAL A 107 -0.18 9.86 12.24
N LEU A 108 0.78 9.71 11.29
CA LEU A 108 2.14 9.23 11.60
C LEU A 108 2.85 10.15 12.57
N THR A 109 2.69 11.47 12.40
CA THR A 109 3.29 12.44 13.32
C THR A 109 2.77 12.25 14.74
N ARG A 110 1.47 12.16 14.93
CA ARG A 110 0.86 11.95 16.26
C ARG A 110 1.22 10.58 16.83
N TYR A 111 1.23 9.55 15.98
CA TYR A 111 1.57 8.19 16.39
C TYR A 111 3.02 8.09 16.87
N HIS A 112 3.96 8.66 16.12
CA HIS A 112 5.37 8.69 16.50
C HIS A 112 5.62 9.48 17.81
N GLN A 113 4.90 10.58 18.02
CA GLN A 113 4.97 11.34 19.28
C GLN A 113 4.47 10.54 20.48
N ALA A 114 3.38 9.77 20.29
CA ALA A 114 2.80 8.95 21.36
C ALA A 114 3.57 7.66 21.63
N TYR A 115 4.20 7.09 20.61
CA TYR A 115 4.87 5.79 20.65
C TYR A 115 6.24 5.83 19.96
N PRO A 116 7.24 6.54 20.55
CA PRO A 116 8.55 6.75 19.92
C PRO A 116 9.38 5.46 19.76
N GLU A 117 9.02 4.38 20.47
CA GLU A 117 9.69 3.08 20.38
C GLU A 117 9.17 2.22 19.19
N VAL A 118 8.16 2.72 18.43
CA VAL A 118 7.65 2.05 17.25
C VAL A 118 8.33 2.60 16.01
N GLU A 119 8.97 1.73 15.27
CA GLU A 119 9.47 2.00 13.92
C GLU A 119 8.33 1.78 12.91
N LEU A 120 7.90 2.86 12.25
CA LEU A 120 6.84 2.80 11.23
C LEU A 120 7.46 2.53 9.86
N ASP A 121 7.10 1.40 9.25
CA ASP A 121 7.45 1.06 7.86
C ASP A 121 6.20 1.18 6.97
N LEU A 122 6.15 2.22 6.14
CA LEU A 122 5.01 2.52 5.27
C LEU A 122 5.34 2.23 3.81
N SER A 123 4.55 1.35 3.21
CA SER A 123 4.59 1.06 1.78
C SER A 123 3.31 1.52 1.09
N THR A 124 3.42 1.97 -0.16
CA THR A 124 2.27 2.42 -0.95
C THR A 124 2.04 1.55 -2.18
N GLY A 125 0.77 1.44 -2.60
CA GLY A 125 0.41 0.69 -3.79
C GLY A 125 -1.11 0.67 -4.04
N PRO A 126 -1.55 -0.04 -5.09
CA PRO A 126 -2.96 -0.22 -5.37
C PRO A 126 -3.67 -1.03 -4.28
N SER A 127 -4.99 -0.83 -4.15
CA SER A 127 -5.82 -1.50 -3.14
C SER A 127 -5.67 -3.02 -3.14
N GLY A 128 -5.56 -3.65 -4.31
CA GLY A 128 -5.35 -5.10 -4.42
C GLY A 128 -4.05 -5.54 -3.75
N ASP A 129 -2.93 -4.87 -4.06
CA ASP A 129 -1.62 -5.19 -3.50
C ASP A 129 -1.59 -4.99 -1.97
N MET A 130 -2.33 -3.98 -1.47
CA MET A 130 -2.47 -3.75 -0.02
C MET A 130 -3.21 -4.89 0.67
N ILE A 131 -4.29 -5.39 0.06
CA ILE A 131 -5.05 -6.55 0.56
C ILE A 131 -4.19 -7.81 0.52
N ASP A 132 -3.48 -8.05 -0.57
CA ASP A 132 -2.57 -9.20 -0.70
C ASP A 132 -1.42 -9.11 0.33
N GLY A 133 -0.93 -7.91 0.60
CA GLY A 133 0.08 -7.64 1.63
C GLY A 133 -0.41 -7.96 3.05
N ILE A 134 -1.67 -7.65 3.39
CA ILE A 134 -2.30 -8.06 4.65
C ILE A 134 -2.40 -9.59 4.70
N MET A 135 -2.92 -10.22 3.64
CA MET A 135 -3.12 -11.67 3.58
C MET A 135 -1.79 -12.43 3.64
N SER A 136 -0.76 -11.88 3.03
CA SER A 136 0.59 -12.47 3.07
C SER A 136 1.36 -12.17 4.37
N GLY A 137 0.86 -11.26 5.23
CA GLY A 137 1.57 -10.82 6.44
C GLY A 137 2.76 -9.89 6.14
N GLN A 138 2.83 -9.32 4.96
CA GLN A 138 3.77 -8.26 4.62
C GLN A 138 3.43 -6.96 5.38
N PHE A 139 2.13 -6.69 5.54
CA PHE A 139 1.63 -5.56 6.33
C PHE A 139 0.85 -6.05 7.53
N SER A 140 1.09 -5.46 8.69
CA SER A 140 0.29 -5.64 9.90
C SER A 140 -1.10 -5.03 9.73
N ALA A 141 -1.19 -3.92 9.00
CA ALA A 141 -2.43 -3.27 8.60
C ALA A 141 -2.25 -2.44 7.32
N ALA A 142 -3.35 -2.09 6.66
CA ALA A 142 -3.30 -1.19 5.51
C ALA A 142 -4.51 -0.27 5.43
N PHE A 143 -4.28 0.94 4.92
CA PHE A 143 -5.32 1.91 4.58
C PHE A 143 -5.79 1.66 3.15
N VAL A 144 -7.03 1.20 3.00
CA VAL A 144 -7.61 0.75 1.73
C VAL A 144 -9.02 1.31 1.57
N ASP A 145 -9.46 1.49 0.35
CA ASP A 145 -10.82 1.94 0.04
C ASP A 145 -11.89 0.86 0.26
N GLY A 146 -13.04 1.28 0.71
CA GLY A 146 -14.23 0.46 0.92
C GLY A 146 -14.14 -0.50 2.11
N PRO A 147 -15.25 -1.14 2.48
CA PRO A 147 -15.27 -2.10 3.57
C PRO A 147 -14.52 -3.39 3.21
N PRO A 148 -14.02 -4.14 4.23
CA PRO A 148 -13.44 -5.45 4.02
C PRO A 148 -14.39 -6.39 3.28
N LYS A 149 -13.89 -7.03 2.21
CA LYS A 149 -14.66 -8.01 1.41
C LYS A 149 -14.21 -9.44 1.63
N HIS A 150 -12.99 -9.62 2.12
CA HIS A 150 -12.44 -10.94 2.40
C HIS A 150 -12.81 -11.40 3.82
N PRO A 151 -13.25 -12.65 4.03
CA PRO A 151 -13.69 -13.14 5.36
C PRO A 151 -12.59 -13.13 6.43
N GLU A 152 -11.33 -13.22 6.02
CA GLU A 152 -10.17 -13.17 6.91
C GLU A 152 -9.67 -11.75 7.19
N ILE A 153 -10.30 -10.72 6.63
CA ILE A 153 -9.93 -9.32 6.86
C ILE A 153 -11.03 -8.66 7.67
N GLU A 154 -10.62 -7.86 8.64
CA GLU A 154 -11.48 -6.96 9.39
C GLU A 154 -10.89 -5.55 9.37
N GLY A 155 -11.66 -4.55 9.79
CA GLY A 155 -11.19 -3.18 9.76
C GLY A 155 -12.19 -2.18 10.30
N VAL A 156 -11.75 -0.94 10.40
CA VAL A 156 -12.58 0.20 10.83
C VAL A 156 -12.54 1.31 9.76
N PRO A 157 -13.65 2.03 9.53
CA PRO A 157 -13.65 3.18 8.64
C PRO A 157 -12.89 4.33 9.31
N VAL A 158 -11.98 4.97 8.57
CA VAL A 158 -11.09 5.98 9.14
C VAL A 158 -11.12 7.34 8.43
N PHE A 159 -11.45 7.43 7.16
CA PHE A 159 -11.57 8.70 6.45
C PHE A 159 -12.71 8.66 5.45
N ASP A 160 -13.41 9.77 5.32
CA ASP A 160 -14.31 10.01 4.20
C ASP A 160 -13.54 10.66 3.05
N GLU A 161 -13.78 10.19 1.83
CA GLU A 161 -13.16 10.70 0.62
C GLU A 161 -14.22 10.95 -0.45
N GLU A 162 -14.06 12.04 -1.19
CA GLU A 162 -14.90 12.38 -2.32
C GLU A 162 -14.11 12.33 -3.61
N MET A 163 -14.66 11.64 -4.62
CA MET A 163 -14.04 11.55 -5.93
C MET A 163 -14.58 12.63 -6.84
N VAL A 164 -13.67 13.31 -7.55
CA VAL A 164 -13.99 14.33 -8.52
C VAL A 164 -13.46 13.97 -9.90
N LEU A 165 -14.28 14.17 -10.91
CA LEU A 165 -13.84 14.14 -12.30
C LEU A 165 -13.09 15.44 -12.59
N ILE A 166 -11.91 15.37 -13.18
CA ILE A 166 -11.14 16.55 -13.61
C ILE A 166 -11.02 16.62 -15.11
N SER A 167 -11.09 17.84 -15.63
CA SER A 167 -10.89 18.17 -17.04
C SER A 167 -10.07 19.44 -17.22
N ALA A 168 -9.62 19.72 -18.43
CA ALA A 168 -9.01 21.01 -18.77
C ALA A 168 -10.00 22.17 -18.57
N LEU A 169 -9.47 23.38 -18.33
CA LEU A 169 -10.28 24.59 -18.07
C LEU A 169 -11.25 24.95 -19.20
N ASN A 170 -10.89 24.66 -20.45
CA ASN A 170 -11.72 24.93 -21.64
C ASN A 170 -12.69 23.81 -21.98
N HIS A 171 -12.68 22.69 -21.24
CA HIS A 171 -13.62 21.59 -21.46
C HIS A 171 -15.05 22.00 -21.08
N PRO A 172 -16.08 21.61 -21.86
CA PRO A 172 -17.47 21.77 -21.46
C PRO A 172 -17.76 21.16 -20.07
N PRO A 173 -18.74 21.68 -19.35
CA PRO A 173 -19.16 21.05 -18.09
C PRO A 173 -19.55 19.58 -18.27
N VAL A 174 -19.19 18.72 -17.30
CA VAL A 174 -19.49 17.29 -17.33
C VAL A 174 -20.39 16.95 -16.14
N THR A 175 -21.55 16.41 -16.41
CA THR A 175 -22.52 15.97 -15.40
C THR A 175 -22.78 14.47 -15.46
N ARG A 176 -22.57 13.86 -16.63
CA ARG A 176 -22.88 12.46 -16.92
C ARG A 176 -21.77 11.80 -17.75
N ALA A 177 -21.57 10.50 -17.58
CA ALA A 177 -20.53 9.76 -18.28
C ALA A 177 -20.72 9.75 -19.79
N ARG A 178 -21.97 9.71 -20.28
CA ARG A 178 -22.25 9.73 -21.74
C ARG A 178 -21.77 11.00 -22.43
N GLU A 179 -21.64 12.13 -21.74
CA GLU A 179 -21.14 13.39 -22.30
C GLU A 179 -19.67 13.32 -22.67
N ILE A 180 -18.94 12.38 -22.08
CA ILE A 180 -17.53 12.13 -22.34
C ILE A 180 -17.26 10.71 -22.85
N SER A 181 -18.31 10.02 -23.37
CA SER A 181 -18.16 8.70 -23.99
C SER A 181 -17.18 8.77 -25.16
N GLY A 182 -16.26 7.81 -25.27
CA GLY A 182 -15.22 7.80 -26.29
C GLY A 182 -14.05 8.73 -26.01
N SER A 183 -14.07 9.52 -24.92
CA SER A 183 -12.96 10.37 -24.55
C SER A 183 -11.78 9.58 -23.96
N THR A 184 -10.58 10.11 -24.11
CA THR A 184 -9.39 9.58 -23.43
C THR A 184 -9.47 9.83 -21.94
N ILE A 185 -9.16 8.80 -21.15
CA ILE A 185 -9.04 8.93 -19.69
C ILE A 185 -7.65 8.50 -19.21
N TYR A 186 -7.22 9.12 -18.12
CA TYR A 186 -6.04 8.75 -17.35
C TYR A 186 -6.48 8.07 -16.04
N ALA A 187 -5.93 6.91 -15.77
CA ALA A 187 -6.27 6.13 -14.60
C ALA A 187 -5.07 5.30 -14.11
N PHE A 188 -5.11 4.89 -12.86
CA PHE A 188 -4.16 3.90 -12.34
C PHE A 188 -4.41 2.53 -13.00
N ARG A 189 -3.53 1.55 -12.74
CA ARG A 189 -3.67 0.20 -13.30
C ARG A 189 -4.95 -0.51 -12.82
N ALA A 190 -5.32 -1.61 -13.47
CA ALA A 190 -6.62 -2.29 -13.32
C ALA A 190 -6.97 -2.77 -11.90
N ASN A 191 -5.97 -3.04 -11.03
CA ASN A 191 -6.18 -3.43 -9.63
C ASN A 191 -6.47 -2.24 -8.69
N CYS A 192 -6.49 -1.00 -9.20
CA CYS A 192 -6.89 0.19 -8.45
C CYS A 192 -8.43 0.28 -8.35
N ALA A 193 -8.93 0.49 -7.14
CA ALA A 193 -10.36 0.61 -6.91
C ALA A 193 -10.96 1.88 -7.52
N TYR A 194 -10.23 2.97 -7.54
CA TYR A 194 -10.69 4.23 -8.16
C TYR A 194 -10.84 4.11 -9.68
N ARG A 195 -9.99 3.30 -10.32
CA ARG A 195 -10.19 2.96 -11.72
C ARG A 195 -11.48 2.17 -11.92
N ARG A 196 -11.72 1.13 -11.12
CA ARG A 196 -12.98 0.38 -11.18
C ARG A 196 -14.20 1.25 -10.94
N LEU A 197 -14.10 2.21 -10.01
CA LEU A 197 -15.15 3.19 -9.79
C LEU A 197 -15.43 4.02 -11.03
N PHE A 198 -14.39 4.50 -11.71
CA PHE A 198 -14.51 5.30 -12.92
C PHE A 198 -15.12 4.50 -14.09
N GLU A 199 -14.67 3.28 -14.30
CA GLU A 199 -15.22 2.38 -15.31
C GLU A 199 -16.69 2.06 -15.02
N ASN A 200 -17.05 1.80 -13.76
CA ASN A 200 -18.43 1.57 -13.33
C ASN A 200 -19.32 2.80 -13.55
N TRP A 201 -18.80 4.00 -13.32
CA TRP A 201 -19.55 5.24 -13.57
C TRP A 201 -19.88 5.41 -15.06
N PHE A 202 -18.97 5.03 -15.98
CA PHE A 202 -19.28 4.96 -17.40
C PHE A 202 -20.34 3.90 -17.70
N ALA A 203 -20.19 2.70 -17.17
CA ALA A 203 -21.10 1.58 -17.43
C ALA A 203 -22.53 1.87 -16.93
N GLN A 204 -22.70 2.59 -15.81
CA GLN A 204 -24.01 2.97 -15.27
C GLN A 204 -24.79 3.94 -16.18
N ASP A 205 -24.11 4.64 -17.08
CA ASP A 205 -24.70 5.59 -18.02
C ASP A 205 -24.69 5.06 -19.48
N ASP A 206 -24.54 3.74 -19.67
CA ASP A 206 -24.39 3.08 -20.99
C ASP A 206 -23.32 3.75 -21.86
N ALA A 207 -22.22 4.13 -21.26
CA ALA A 207 -21.10 4.80 -21.88
C ALA A 207 -19.79 4.02 -21.64
N ALA A 208 -18.78 4.32 -22.44
CA ALA A 208 -17.44 3.74 -22.28
C ALA A 208 -16.37 4.81 -22.56
N PRO A 209 -15.24 4.77 -21.85
CA PRO A 209 -14.09 5.56 -22.23
C PRO A 209 -13.55 5.10 -23.60
N GLY A 210 -12.89 5.99 -24.31
CA GLY A 210 -12.13 5.64 -25.51
C GLY A 210 -10.82 4.96 -25.12
N LYS A 211 -9.73 5.71 -25.16
CA LYS A 211 -8.43 5.18 -24.74
C LYS A 211 -8.19 5.39 -23.24
N ILE A 212 -7.74 4.36 -22.54
CA ILE A 212 -7.30 4.43 -21.15
C ILE A 212 -5.77 4.45 -21.13
N TYR A 213 -5.20 5.54 -20.63
CA TYR A 213 -3.77 5.62 -20.34
C TYR A 213 -3.53 5.30 -18.87
N GLU A 214 -2.74 4.27 -18.64
CA GLU A 214 -2.32 3.90 -17.29
C GLU A 214 -1.18 4.81 -16.83
N MET A 215 -1.37 5.43 -15.65
CA MET A 215 -0.40 6.34 -15.06
C MET A 215 -0.47 6.25 -13.53
N GLU A 216 0.67 5.99 -12.89
CA GLU A 216 0.77 5.81 -11.43
C GLU A 216 1.28 7.05 -10.71
N SER A 217 0.90 8.22 -11.20
CA SER A 217 1.28 9.50 -10.62
C SER A 217 0.14 10.51 -10.76
N TYR A 218 -0.41 10.95 -9.66
CA TYR A 218 -1.42 12.02 -9.66
C TYR A 218 -0.90 13.31 -10.27
N HIS A 219 0.37 13.66 -10.06
CA HIS A 219 1.00 14.84 -10.69
C HIS A 219 1.02 14.70 -12.21
N GLY A 220 1.41 13.53 -12.72
CA GLY A 220 1.40 13.26 -14.16
C GLY A 220 -0.02 13.29 -14.74
N ILE A 221 -0.99 12.70 -14.04
CA ILE A 221 -2.42 12.73 -14.44
C ILE A 221 -2.91 14.18 -14.55
N VAL A 222 -2.72 14.99 -13.50
CA VAL A 222 -3.17 16.40 -13.50
C VAL A 222 -2.47 17.21 -14.60
N ALA A 223 -1.18 17.00 -14.84
CA ALA A 223 -0.46 17.65 -15.92
C ALA A 223 -1.02 17.31 -17.31
N CYS A 224 -1.32 16.04 -17.58
CA CYS A 224 -1.94 15.59 -18.82
C CYS A 224 -3.35 16.16 -19.01
N VAL A 225 -4.15 16.17 -17.95
CA VAL A 225 -5.51 16.75 -17.97
C VAL A 225 -5.45 18.26 -18.20
N THR A 226 -4.53 18.98 -17.54
CA THR A 226 -4.31 20.43 -17.74
C THR A 226 -3.96 20.73 -19.18
N ALA A 227 -3.17 19.89 -19.84
CA ALA A 227 -2.82 20.01 -21.25
C ALA A 227 -3.98 19.68 -22.22
N GLY A 228 -5.15 19.27 -21.73
CA GLY A 228 -6.31 18.94 -22.54
C GLY A 228 -6.25 17.58 -23.21
N SER A 229 -5.36 16.66 -22.77
CA SER A 229 -5.16 15.37 -23.41
C SER A 229 -6.20 14.30 -23.01
N GLY A 230 -7.06 14.61 -22.03
CA GLY A 230 -8.09 13.68 -21.53
C GLY A 230 -8.66 14.11 -20.18
N LEU A 231 -9.36 13.18 -19.53
CA LEU A 231 -10.00 13.39 -18.23
C LEU A 231 -9.47 12.36 -17.22
N ALA A 232 -9.71 12.61 -15.93
CA ALA A 232 -9.39 11.64 -14.89
C ALA A 232 -10.36 11.74 -13.71
N LEU A 233 -10.46 10.65 -12.95
CA LEU A 233 -11.15 10.61 -11.68
C LEU A 233 -10.13 10.53 -10.56
N ILE A 234 -10.13 11.51 -9.65
CA ILE A 234 -9.16 11.58 -8.55
C ILE A 234 -9.84 11.96 -7.24
N PRO A 235 -9.25 11.65 -6.08
CA PRO A 235 -9.75 12.15 -4.79
C PRO A 235 -9.68 13.68 -4.71
N ALA A 236 -10.73 14.31 -4.21
CA ALA A 236 -10.78 15.76 -4.00
C ALA A 236 -9.68 16.23 -3.05
N SER A 237 -9.44 15.48 -1.98
CA SER A 237 -8.36 15.78 -1.02
C SER A 237 -6.98 15.79 -1.69
N MET A 238 -6.75 14.87 -2.62
CA MET A 238 -5.49 14.82 -3.38
C MET A 238 -5.36 16.02 -4.33
N LEU A 239 -6.44 16.38 -5.06
CA LEU A 239 -6.46 17.56 -5.91
C LEU A 239 -6.19 18.84 -5.10
N ASP A 240 -6.81 18.97 -3.93
CA ASP A 240 -6.67 20.13 -3.05
C ASP A 240 -5.24 20.33 -2.56
N ALA A 241 -4.50 19.27 -2.36
CA ALA A 241 -3.10 19.29 -1.95
C ALA A 241 -2.11 19.59 -3.09
N MET A 242 -2.58 19.62 -4.36
CA MET A 242 -1.69 19.74 -5.51
C MET A 242 -1.55 21.17 -6.01
N PRO A 243 -0.31 21.62 -6.36
CA PRO A 243 -0.08 22.94 -6.98
C PRO A 243 -0.83 23.14 -8.31
N GLY A 244 -1.05 22.05 -9.06
CA GLY A 244 -1.73 22.07 -10.36
C GLY A 244 -3.25 22.21 -10.33
N LYS A 245 -3.88 22.30 -9.14
CA LYS A 245 -5.34 22.41 -8.97
C LYS A 245 -5.98 23.51 -9.82
N SER A 246 -5.35 24.67 -9.91
CA SER A 246 -5.86 25.81 -10.68
C SER A 246 -5.88 25.59 -12.20
N GLY A 247 -5.18 24.59 -12.71
CA GLY A 247 -5.10 24.25 -14.15
C GLY A 247 -6.23 23.34 -14.63
N VAL A 248 -7.11 22.87 -13.76
CA VAL A 248 -8.19 21.95 -14.09
C VAL A 248 -9.54 22.42 -13.53
N LYS A 249 -10.62 21.96 -14.15
CA LYS A 249 -11.96 22.01 -13.57
C LYS A 249 -12.25 20.68 -12.87
N ALA A 250 -12.88 20.76 -11.70
CA ALA A 250 -13.31 19.59 -10.95
C ALA A 250 -14.86 19.51 -10.90
N TYR A 251 -15.38 18.33 -11.17
CA TYR A 251 -16.81 18.05 -11.14
C TYR A 251 -17.06 16.91 -10.14
N PRO A 252 -17.85 17.13 -9.09
CA PRO A 252 -18.22 16.05 -8.18
C PRO A 252 -19.09 15.03 -8.93
N LEU A 253 -18.83 13.75 -8.71
CA LEU A 253 -19.74 12.71 -9.18
C LEU A 253 -21.07 12.80 -8.43
N SER A 254 -22.14 12.22 -9.01
CA SER A 254 -23.46 12.21 -8.35
C SER A 254 -23.36 11.69 -6.92
N ARG A 255 -24.20 12.23 -6.02
CA ARG A 255 -24.11 12.14 -4.53
C ARG A 255 -23.76 10.76 -3.93
N GLN A 256 -23.99 9.65 -4.62
CA GLN A 256 -23.66 8.31 -4.13
C GLN A 256 -22.43 7.69 -4.82
N ALA A 257 -22.17 8.05 -6.08
CA ALA A 257 -21.08 7.42 -6.86
C ALA A 257 -19.69 7.92 -6.48
N GLY A 258 -19.58 9.14 -5.92
CA GLY A 258 -18.29 9.77 -5.60
C GLY A 258 -17.84 9.62 -4.16
N LYS A 259 -18.68 9.14 -3.23
CA LYS A 259 -18.31 9.02 -1.83
C LYS A 259 -17.69 7.68 -1.51
N ILE A 260 -16.49 7.69 -0.97
CA ILE A 260 -15.73 6.51 -0.59
C ILE A 260 -15.30 6.66 0.87
N LYS A 261 -15.28 5.54 1.59
CA LYS A 261 -14.64 5.48 2.91
C LYS A 261 -13.32 4.76 2.78
N ILE A 262 -12.27 5.34 3.34
CA ILE A 262 -11.00 4.67 3.57
C ILE A 262 -11.09 3.93 4.89
N TRP A 263 -10.64 2.70 4.88
CA TRP A 263 -10.63 1.81 6.03
C TRP A 263 -9.19 1.48 6.42
N LEU A 264 -8.92 1.43 7.71
CA LEU A 264 -7.75 0.71 8.21
C LEU A 264 -8.15 -0.76 8.37
N MET A 265 -7.51 -1.62 7.59
CA MET A 265 -7.80 -3.05 7.52
C MET A 265 -6.63 -3.87 8.01
N TRP A 266 -6.91 -5.05 8.60
CA TRP A 266 -5.92 -6.00 9.07
C TRP A 266 -6.47 -7.43 9.01
N ARG A 267 -5.59 -8.41 9.20
CA ARG A 267 -6.02 -9.81 9.25
C ARG A 267 -6.81 -10.08 10.53
N ARG A 268 -7.95 -10.71 10.39
CA ARG A 268 -8.88 -11.02 11.49
C ARG A 268 -8.18 -11.75 12.63
N GLY A 269 -8.40 -11.27 13.85
CA GLY A 269 -7.82 -11.83 15.06
C GLY A 269 -6.36 -11.46 15.32
N MET A 270 -5.72 -10.67 14.45
CA MET A 270 -4.31 -10.26 14.55
C MET A 270 -4.16 -8.77 14.91
N ALA A 271 -4.84 -8.33 15.96
CA ALA A 271 -4.73 -6.93 16.43
C ALA A 271 -3.67 -6.82 17.54
N ALA A 272 -2.40 -6.69 17.13
CA ALA A 272 -1.27 -6.43 18.04
C ALA A 272 -1.36 -5.04 18.71
N ALA A 273 -0.51 -4.78 19.71
CA ALA A 273 -0.50 -3.53 20.47
C ALA A 273 -0.36 -2.29 19.58
N ASN A 274 0.53 -2.35 18.58
CA ASN A 274 0.76 -1.25 17.62
C ASN A 274 -0.51 -0.90 16.84
N LEU A 275 -1.24 -1.91 16.36
CA LEU A 275 -2.47 -1.70 15.62
C LEU A 275 -3.60 -1.15 16.52
N LYS A 276 -3.76 -1.69 17.73
CA LYS A 276 -4.75 -1.18 18.69
C LYS A 276 -4.49 0.29 19.03
N ALA A 277 -3.24 0.65 19.24
CA ALA A 277 -2.83 2.04 19.48
C ALA A 277 -3.14 2.95 18.28
N MET A 278 -2.92 2.47 17.05
CA MET A 278 -3.27 3.20 15.83
C MET A 278 -4.78 3.41 15.71
N VAL A 279 -5.59 2.38 15.95
CA VAL A 279 -7.05 2.50 15.93
C VAL A 279 -7.53 3.52 16.96
N THR A 280 -7.07 3.43 18.20
CA THR A 280 -7.43 4.39 19.27
C THR A 280 -7.04 5.82 18.90
N LEU A 281 -5.86 6.02 18.32
CA LEU A 281 -5.41 7.34 17.86
C LEU A 281 -6.33 7.92 16.78
N LEU A 282 -6.68 7.10 15.78
CA LEU A 282 -7.57 7.50 14.69
C LEU A 282 -8.97 7.85 15.20
N GLU A 283 -9.51 7.07 16.15
CA GLU A 283 -10.79 7.36 16.79
C GLU A 283 -10.76 8.70 17.54
N ALA A 284 -9.69 8.98 18.28
CA ALA A 284 -9.51 10.26 18.98
C ALA A 284 -9.44 11.45 17.99
N MET A 285 -8.74 11.29 16.86
CA MET A 285 -8.63 12.33 15.82
C MET A 285 -9.95 12.62 15.11
N HIS A 286 -10.91 11.69 15.12
CA HIS A 286 -12.26 11.90 14.55
C HIS A 286 -13.20 12.59 15.52
N ALA A 287 -12.90 12.57 16.82
CA ALA A 287 -13.73 13.21 17.85
C ALA A 287 -13.38 14.69 18.06
N GLU A 288 -12.22 15.13 17.55
CA GLU A 288 -11.76 16.55 17.53
C GLU A 288 -12.39 17.33 16.36
#